data_4b1f2384fc04f9d20834da5c7fd98951
#
_entry.id   4b1f2384fc04f9d20834da5c7fd98951
#
_cell.length_a   1.000
_cell.length_b   1.000
_cell.length_c   1.000
_cell.angle_alpha   90.00
_cell.angle_beta   90.00
_cell.angle_gamma   90.00
#
_symmetry.space_group_name_H-M   'P 1'
#
loop_
_entity.id
_entity.type
_entity.pdbx_description
1 polymer ?
#
loop_
_entity_poly.entity_id
_entity_poly.type
_entity_poly.pdbx_seq_one_letter_code
_entity_poly.pdbx_strand_id
1 'polypeptide(L)'
;TVYPGFIDSLTNLGIAAPRPSPSPAGAGGFGQAAAAAAAANPSNSNYPNGFRPEDMTLDDVRAGDSQFEANRNAGFTTALTVGRTGIFNGHSALIELAGSSVSAMTVKNPVALHVTFATIPGQYPGSLLGTFSALRQMLNDARRQQELEKMYAANPRGMKRPESDKSLDALIPVLNRKIAVVFTANRANDIVRALDLAKEYNLKAIISGGQEADKFIDRLKAQDVAVLLSLNFPKRTAAASPEADLLDSPSAVVV
;
A
#
# COMPACT_ATOMS: atom_id res chain seq x y z
N THR A 1 -25.55 -21.07 18.92
CA THR A 1 -24.49 -20.21 19.43
C THR A 1 -24.09 -19.25 18.32
N VAL A 2 -24.03 -17.94 18.60
CA VAL A 2 -23.61 -16.91 17.65
C VAL A 2 -22.16 -16.56 17.97
N TYR A 3 -21.30 -16.59 16.97
CA TYR A 3 -19.91 -16.21 17.09
C TYR A 3 -19.68 -14.86 16.35
N PRO A 4 -18.71 -14.04 16.78
CA PRO A 4 -18.31 -12.87 16.04
C PRO A 4 -17.68 -13.31 14.70
N GLY A 5 -17.90 -12.51 13.64
CA GLY A 5 -17.29 -12.76 12.34
C GLY A 5 -15.80 -12.44 12.33
N PHE A 6 -15.08 -13.04 11.39
CA PHE A 6 -13.67 -12.75 11.17
C PHE A 6 -13.48 -11.41 10.45
N ILE A 7 -12.34 -10.76 10.73
CA ILE A 7 -11.90 -9.54 10.05
C ILE A 7 -10.70 -9.90 9.18
N ASP A 8 -10.80 -9.64 7.86
CA ASP A 8 -9.64 -9.74 6.98
C ASP A 8 -8.82 -8.44 7.09
N SER A 9 -7.61 -8.56 7.62
CA SER A 9 -6.75 -7.42 7.94
C SER A 9 -6.04 -6.82 6.74
N LEU A 10 -6.03 -7.48 5.58
CA LEU A 10 -5.43 -6.96 4.35
C LEU A 10 -5.89 -7.73 3.12
N THR A 11 -6.69 -7.10 2.29
CA THR A 11 -7.25 -7.73 1.10
C THR A 11 -7.44 -6.72 -0.04
N ASN A 12 -7.78 -7.23 -1.23
CA ASN A 12 -8.19 -6.41 -2.36
C ASN A 12 -9.67 -6.70 -2.74
N LEU A 13 -10.49 -7.07 -1.78
CA LEU A 13 -11.90 -7.38 -2.00
C LEU A 13 -12.66 -6.16 -2.53
N GLY A 14 -13.55 -6.41 -3.48
CA GLY A 14 -14.37 -5.36 -4.10
C GLY A 14 -13.65 -4.52 -5.16
N ILE A 15 -12.33 -4.71 -5.34
CA ILE A 15 -11.57 -3.99 -6.36
C ILE A 15 -11.44 -4.84 -7.60
N ALA A 16 -11.87 -4.29 -8.74
CA ALA A 16 -11.75 -5.00 -10.01
C ALA A 16 -10.28 -5.39 -10.29
N ALA A 17 -10.06 -6.64 -10.66
CA ALA A 17 -8.75 -7.04 -11.16
C ALA A 17 -8.38 -6.19 -12.39
N PRO A 18 -7.10 -5.77 -12.53
CA PRO A 18 -6.66 -5.11 -13.74
C PRO A 18 -7.02 -6.01 -14.92
N ARG A 19 -7.79 -5.48 -15.88
CA ARG A 19 -8.05 -6.22 -17.12
C ARG A 19 -6.71 -6.45 -17.79
N PRO A 20 -6.35 -7.68 -18.19
CA PRO A 20 -5.22 -7.88 -19.06
C PRO A 20 -5.49 -7.03 -20.31
N SER A 21 -4.64 -6.05 -20.56
CA SER A 21 -4.69 -5.32 -21.82
C SER A 21 -4.60 -6.35 -22.95
N PRO A 22 -5.50 -6.35 -23.94
CA PRO A 22 -5.33 -7.21 -25.10
C PRO A 22 -3.96 -6.86 -25.69
N SER A 23 -3.02 -7.80 -25.63
CA SER A 23 -1.75 -7.66 -26.34
C SER A 23 -2.12 -7.48 -27.81
N PRO A 24 -1.78 -6.37 -28.45
CA PRO A 24 -1.86 -6.31 -29.91
C PRO A 24 -0.82 -7.29 -30.44
N ALA A 25 -1.31 -8.43 -30.90
CA ALA A 25 -0.48 -9.35 -31.67
C ALA A 25 0.05 -8.56 -32.87
N GLY A 26 1.35 -8.24 -32.87
CA GLY A 26 2.07 -7.75 -34.03
C GLY A 26 2.11 -6.23 -34.23
N ALA A 27 2.77 -5.51 -33.31
CA ALA A 27 3.42 -4.25 -33.68
C ALA A 27 4.53 -3.95 -32.66
N GLY A 28 5.76 -4.09 -33.05
CA GLY A 28 6.92 -3.64 -32.30
C GLY A 28 6.88 -2.12 -32.14
N GLY A 29 6.64 -1.65 -30.94
CA GLY A 29 6.67 -0.24 -30.64
C GLY A 29 6.72 0.01 -29.13
N PHE A 30 7.90 0.36 -28.63
CA PHE A 30 8.13 0.81 -27.27
C PHE A 30 7.29 2.05 -26.85
N GLY A 31 6.56 2.64 -27.77
CA GLY A 31 5.78 3.86 -27.56
C GLY A 31 4.34 3.65 -27.06
N GLN A 32 3.71 2.50 -27.32
CA GLN A 32 2.28 2.31 -27.00
C GLN A 32 2.01 1.89 -25.56
N ALA A 33 2.93 1.18 -24.93
CA ALA A 33 2.80 0.82 -23.51
C ALA A 33 2.91 2.06 -22.59
N ALA A 34 3.73 3.04 -22.97
CA ALA A 34 3.84 4.31 -22.27
C ALA A 34 2.59 5.19 -22.42
N ALA A 35 1.95 5.17 -23.59
CA ALA A 35 0.73 5.93 -23.84
C ALA A 35 -0.51 5.36 -23.12
N ALA A 36 -0.61 4.03 -23.01
CA ALA A 36 -1.69 3.37 -22.27
C ALA A 36 -1.58 3.59 -20.74
N ALA A 37 -0.35 3.67 -20.23
CA ALA A 37 -0.11 4.01 -18.82
C ALA A 37 -0.36 5.49 -18.50
N ALA A 38 -0.15 6.38 -19.47
CA ALA A 38 -0.43 7.81 -19.35
C ALA A 38 -1.93 8.15 -19.43
N ALA A 39 -2.74 7.27 -20.01
CA ALA A 39 -4.19 7.48 -20.16
C ALA A 39 -5.01 7.13 -18.90
N ALA A 40 -4.40 6.52 -17.89
CA ALA A 40 -5.07 6.19 -16.63
C ALA A 40 -5.02 7.40 -15.68
N ASN A 41 -6.08 8.21 -15.73
CA ASN A 41 -6.39 9.36 -14.88
C ASN A 41 -5.33 10.48 -14.84
N PRO A 42 -5.61 11.65 -15.41
CA PRO A 42 -4.76 12.81 -15.27
C PRO A 42 -4.75 13.23 -13.80
N SER A 43 -3.73 12.83 -13.06
CA SER A 43 -3.43 13.39 -11.76
C SER A 43 -2.87 14.79 -11.97
N ASN A 44 -3.36 15.78 -11.22
CA ASN A 44 -2.74 17.10 -11.13
C ASN A 44 -1.46 17.06 -10.29
N SER A 45 -0.93 15.88 -10.05
CA SER A 45 0.30 15.66 -9.28
C SER A 45 1.53 15.80 -10.18
N ASN A 46 2.56 16.47 -9.66
CA ASN A 46 3.86 16.59 -10.32
C ASN A 46 4.71 15.30 -10.21
N TYR A 47 4.16 14.24 -9.60
CA TYR A 47 4.87 13.00 -9.35
C TYR A 47 4.58 11.94 -10.42
N PRO A 48 5.53 11.00 -10.64
CA PRO A 48 5.35 9.92 -11.59
C PRO A 48 4.16 9.02 -11.25
N ASN A 49 3.64 8.32 -12.26
CA ASN A 49 2.63 7.29 -12.06
C ASN A 49 3.09 6.27 -11.01
N GLY A 50 2.17 5.85 -10.14
CA GLY A 50 2.48 4.96 -9.02
C GLY A 50 2.91 5.69 -7.73
N PHE A 51 3.16 7.01 -7.79
CA PHE A 51 3.39 7.86 -6.62
C PHE A 51 2.14 8.71 -6.34
N ARG A 52 1.06 8.03 -5.97
CA ARG A 52 -0.26 8.64 -5.77
C ARG A 52 -0.81 8.34 -4.38
N PRO A 53 -0.22 8.92 -3.33
CA PRO A 53 -0.70 8.71 -1.97
C PRO A 53 -2.12 9.26 -1.74
N GLU A 54 -2.61 10.17 -2.60
CA GLU A 54 -3.96 10.71 -2.55
C GLU A 54 -5.05 9.73 -2.99
N ASP A 55 -4.69 8.64 -3.67
CA ASP A 55 -5.68 7.66 -4.13
C ASP A 55 -6.40 7.01 -2.95
N MET A 56 -7.72 6.99 -3.03
CA MET A 56 -8.58 6.36 -2.04
C MET A 56 -9.09 5.04 -2.58
N THR A 57 -8.73 3.94 -1.94
CA THR A 57 -9.18 2.61 -2.35
C THR A 57 -10.71 2.49 -2.41
N LEU A 58 -11.41 3.26 -1.58
CA LEU A 58 -12.87 3.25 -1.52
C LEU A 58 -13.52 3.64 -2.86
N ASP A 59 -12.86 4.49 -3.65
CA ASP A 59 -13.39 4.96 -4.94
C ASP A 59 -13.40 3.84 -5.99
N ASP A 60 -12.57 2.81 -5.80
CA ASP A 60 -12.48 1.64 -6.69
C ASP A 60 -13.36 0.46 -6.22
N VAL A 61 -13.93 0.53 -5.01
CA VAL A 61 -14.76 -0.54 -4.44
C VAL A 61 -16.11 -0.60 -5.15
N ARG A 62 -16.51 -1.81 -5.51
CA ARG A 62 -17.82 -2.07 -6.15
C ARG A 62 -18.72 -2.84 -5.19
N ALA A 63 -19.82 -2.22 -4.79
CA ALA A 63 -20.87 -2.92 -4.06
C ALA A 63 -21.47 -4.03 -4.96
N GLY A 64 -21.71 -5.21 -4.40
CA GLY A 64 -22.26 -6.33 -5.16
C GLY A 64 -21.23 -7.22 -5.84
N ASP A 65 -19.93 -7.05 -5.59
CA ASP A 65 -18.91 -7.99 -6.06
C ASP A 65 -19.19 -9.40 -5.49
N SER A 66 -19.13 -10.41 -6.36
CA SER A 66 -19.38 -11.82 -6.00
C SER A 66 -18.40 -12.36 -4.94
N GLN A 67 -17.22 -11.75 -4.83
CA GLN A 67 -16.23 -12.10 -3.82
C GLN A 67 -16.73 -11.82 -2.39
N PHE A 68 -17.61 -10.83 -2.20
CA PHE A 68 -18.17 -10.54 -0.87
C PHE A 68 -19.01 -11.68 -0.35
N GLU A 69 -19.82 -12.29 -1.19
CA GLU A 69 -20.65 -13.45 -0.80
C GLU A 69 -19.79 -14.64 -0.41
N ALA A 70 -18.77 -14.96 -1.20
CA ALA A 70 -17.86 -16.06 -0.91
C ALA A 70 -17.16 -15.87 0.45
N ASN A 71 -16.70 -14.64 0.75
CA ASN A 71 -16.05 -14.34 2.02
C ASN A 71 -17.02 -14.34 3.20
N ARG A 72 -18.26 -13.87 3.05
CA ARG A 72 -19.30 -13.98 4.08
C ARG A 72 -19.60 -15.46 4.40
N ASN A 73 -19.68 -16.30 3.38
CA ASN A 73 -19.90 -17.74 3.56
C ASN A 73 -18.72 -18.43 4.27
N ALA A 74 -17.51 -17.86 4.15
CA ALA A 74 -16.33 -18.31 4.91
C ALA A 74 -16.28 -17.74 6.35
N GLY A 75 -17.24 -16.88 6.74
CA GLY A 75 -17.35 -16.32 8.09
C GLY A 75 -16.70 -14.95 8.29
N PHE A 76 -16.23 -14.30 7.22
CA PHE A 76 -15.73 -12.93 7.29
C PHE A 76 -16.89 -11.93 7.25
N THR A 77 -16.86 -10.93 8.12
CA THR A 77 -17.85 -9.85 8.17
C THR A 77 -17.29 -8.50 7.73
N THR A 78 -16.01 -8.30 7.93
CA THR A 78 -15.33 -7.01 7.71
C THR A 78 -14.00 -7.26 7.02
N ALA A 79 -13.61 -6.35 6.14
CA ALA A 79 -12.33 -6.42 5.44
C ALA A 79 -11.65 -5.05 5.34
N LEU A 80 -10.32 -5.02 5.50
CA LEU A 80 -9.50 -3.87 5.15
C LEU A 80 -9.07 -4.01 3.68
N THR A 81 -9.72 -3.25 2.80
CA THR A 81 -9.40 -3.29 1.38
C THR A 81 -8.37 -2.24 1.00
N VAL A 82 -7.45 -2.61 0.11
CA VAL A 82 -6.33 -1.78 -0.35
C VAL A 82 -6.15 -1.88 -1.87
N GLY A 83 -5.69 -0.82 -2.50
CA GLY A 83 -5.38 -0.77 -3.93
C GLY A 83 -4.35 -1.82 -4.36
N ARG A 84 -4.42 -2.24 -5.63
CA ARG A 84 -3.61 -3.35 -6.15
C ARG A 84 -2.28 -2.92 -6.75
N THR A 85 -2.13 -1.65 -7.14
CA THR A 85 -1.04 -1.20 -8.01
C THR A 85 -0.38 0.06 -7.46
N GLY A 86 0.87 0.28 -7.89
CA GLY A 86 1.64 1.47 -7.53
C GLY A 86 2.71 1.19 -6.46
N ILE A 87 3.53 2.19 -6.22
CA ILE A 87 4.47 2.27 -5.10
C ILE A 87 3.69 2.72 -3.86
N PHE A 88 2.88 3.77 -4.00
CA PHE A 88 1.77 4.02 -3.11
C PHE A 88 0.54 3.28 -3.67
N ASN A 89 0.00 2.34 -2.90
CA ASN A 89 -1.22 1.62 -3.24
C ASN A 89 -2.49 2.39 -2.81
N GLY A 90 -2.31 3.64 -2.37
CA GLY A 90 -3.37 4.49 -1.86
C GLY A 90 -3.74 4.24 -0.40
N HIS A 91 -4.76 4.93 0.05
CA HIS A 91 -5.32 4.77 1.38
C HIS A 91 -6.31 3.60 1.42
N SER A 92 -6.12 2.69 2.39
CA SER A 92 -7.07 1.59 2.62
C SER A 92 -8.36 2.06 3.26
N ALA A 93 -9.42 1.29 3.01
CA ALA A 93 -10.73 1.47 3.62
C ALA A 93 -11.16 0.21 4.38
N LEU A 94 -11.74 0.39 5.55
CA LEU A 94 -12.38 -0.67 6.31
C LEU A 94 -13.84 -0.73 5.89
N ILE A 95 -14.27 -1.87 5.37
CA ILE A 95 -15.61 -2.08 4.86
C ILE A 95 -16.25 -3.31 5.49
N GLU A 96 -17.55 -3.26 5.73
CA GLU A 96 -18.38 -4.43 5.97
C GLU A 96 -18.66 -5.14 4.66
N LEU A 97 -18.71 -6.48 4.70
CA LEU A 97 -18.96 -7.28 3.49
C LEU A 97 -20.44 -7.36 3.12
N ALA A 98 -21.32 -6.75 3.92
CA ALA A 98 -22.77 -6.67 3.68
C ALA A 98 -23.19 -5.21 3.52
N GLY A 99 -24.03 -4.92 2.52
CA GLY A 99 -24.55 -3.59 2.26
C GLY A 99 -25.03 -3.45 0.83
N SER A 100 -25.95 -2.53 0.60
CA SER A 100 -26.51 -2.25 -0.73
C SER A 100 -25.73 -1.21 -1.52
N SER A 101 -24.86 -0.46 -0.85
CA SER A 101 -24.04 0.59 -1.47
C SER A 101 -22.67 0.67 -0.78
N VAL A 102 -21.67 1.21 -1.47
CA VAL A 102 -20.32 1.41 -0.94
C VAL A 102 -20.35 2.26 0.33
N SER A 103 -21.17 3.30 0.36
CA SER A 103 -21.32 4.17 1.53
C SER A 103 -21.89 3.42 2.75
N ALA A 104 -22.86 2.51 2.53
CA ALA A 104 -23.44 1.69 3.62
C ALA A 104 -22.46 0.63 4.14
N MET A 105 -21.53 0.19 3.30
CA MET A 105 -20.49 -0.79 3.65
C MET A 105 -19.29 -0.14 4.36
N THR A 106 -19.10 1.18 4.25
CA THR A 106 -17.92 1.85 4.77
C THR A 106 -18.00 2.03 6.28
N VAL A 107 -17.04 1.42 7.00
CA VAL A 107 -16.86 1.61 8.45
C VAL A 107 -15.90 2.77 8.71
N LYS A 108 -14.79 2.81 8.00
CA LYS A 108 -13.77 3.86 8.15
C LYS A 108 -12.97 4.05 6.86
N ASN A 109 -12.79 5.31 6.46
CA ASN A 109 -11.96 5.75 5.35
C ASN A 109 -11.42 7.18 5.60
N PRO A 110 -10.10 7.44 5.48
CA PRO A 110 -9.00 6.49 5.29
C PRO A 110 -8.62 5.74 6.59
N VAL A 111 -7.97 4.57 6.46
CA VAL A 111 -7.45 3.80 7.60
C VAL A 111 -5.93 3.90 7.68
N ALA A 112 -5.23 3.55 6.62
CA ALA A 112 -3.77 3.58 6.52
C ALA A 112 -3.34 3.86 5.09
N LEU A 113 -2.14 4.43 4.92
CA LEU A 113 -1.48 4.57 3.62
C LEU A 113 -0.64 3.32 3.35
N HIS A 114 -0.75 2.74 2.17
CA HIS A 114 -0.01 1.54 1.80
C HIS A 114 1.12 1.85 0.84
N VAL A 115 2.29 1.26 1.11
CA VAL A 115 3.53 1.44 0.33
C VAL A 115 4.12 0.07 -0.01
N THR A 116 4.41 -0.14 -1.29
CA THR A 116 5.06 -1.34 -1.80
C THR A 116 6.40 -0.97 -2.42
N PHE A 117 7.46 -1.69 -2.05
CA PHE A 117 8.79 -1.49 -2.63
C PHE A 117 8.89 -2.24 -3.96
N ALA A 118 8.26 -1.68 -4.97
CA ALA A 118 8.23 -2.22 -6.32
C ALA A 118 8.83 -1.22 -7.31
N THR A 119 9.24 -1.71 -8.46
CA THR A 119 9.59 -0.91 -9.62
C THR A 119 8.45 -0.95 -10.63
N ILE A 120 8.25 0.13 -11.35
CA ILE A 120 7.25 0.19 -12.42
C ILE A 120 7.97 -0.01 -13.74
N PRO A 121 7.70 -1.12 -14.46
CA PRO A 121 8.40 -1.38 -15.72
C PRO A 121 8.22 -0.24 -16.74
N GLY A 122 9.33 0.18 -17.35
CA GLY A 122 9.32 1.22 -18.40
C GLY A 122 9.06 2.65 -17.92
N GLN A 123 8.99 2.89 -16.61
CA GLN A 123 8.77 4.21 -16.02
C GLN A 123 9.80 4.50 -14.91
N TYR A 124 9.91 5.77 -14.54
CA TYR A 124 10.68 6.18 -13.36
C TYR A 124 9.84 5.93 -12.09
N PRO A 125 10.44 5.38 -11.03
CA PRO A 125 11.80 4.88 -10.89
C PRO A 125 11.96 3.45 -11.42
N GLY A 126 12.91 3.24 -12.35
CA GLY A 126 13.20 1.93 -12.95
C GLY A 126 14.02 0.98 -12.07
N SER A 127 14.40 1.39 -10.87
CA SER A 127 15.20 0.59 -9.93
C SER A 127 14.70 0.75 -8.51
N LEU A 128 14.96 -0.25 -7.67
CA LEU A 128 14.60 -0.22 -6.26
C LEU A 128 15.27 0.95 -5.51
N LEU A 129 16.54 1.24 -5.83
CA LEU A 129 17.24 2.41 -5.28
C LEU A 129 16.53 3.72 -5.64
N GLY A 130 16.10 3.85 -6.90
CA GLY A 130 15.31 4.98 -7.37
C GLY A 130 13.97 5.11 -6.63
N THR A 131 13.30 3.98 -6.35
CA THR A 131 12.06 3.96 -5.57
C THR A 131 12.28 4.54 -4.18
N PHE A 132 13.32 4.12 -3.46
CA PHE A 132 13.62 4.67 -2.13
C PHE A 132 14.03 6.14 -2.17
N SER A 133 14.77 6.57 -3.20
CA SER A 133 15.14 7.97 -3.37
C SER A 133 13.90 8.83 -3.63
N ALA A 134 12.98 8.37 -4.48
CA ALA A 134 11.75 9.07 -4.80
C ALA A 134 10.78 9.13 -3.59
N LEU A 135 10.67 8.05 -2.80
CA LEU A 135 9.90 8.04 -1.56
C LEU A 135 10.44 9.09 -0.57
N ARG A 136 11.77 9.15 -0.37
CA ARG A 136 12.40 10.17 0.50
C ARG A 136 12.17 11.57 -0.02
N GLN A 137 12.33 11.77 -1.33
CA GLN A 137 12.09 13.07 -1.94
C GLN A 137 10.67 13.54 -1.66
N MET A 138 9.68 12.69 -1.91
CA MET A 138 8.28 13.03 -1.72
C MET A 138 7.92 13.32 -0.26
N LEU A 139 8.47 12.56 0.70
CA LEU A 139 8.30 12.82 2.13
C LEU A 139 8.97 14.13 2.56
N ASN A 140 10.13 14.47 2.00
CA ASN A 140 10.81 15.74 2.25
C ASN A 140 10.02 16.92 1.66
N ASP A 141 9.47 16.77 0.45
CA ASP A 141 8.64 17.78 -0.19
C ASP A 141 7.37 18.05 0.60
N ALA A 142 6.71 16.98 1.12
CA ALA A 142 5.54 17.11 1.99
C ALA A 142 5.89 17.83 3.31
N ARG A 143 7.06 17.53 3.90
CA ARG A 143 7.57 18.24 5.09
C ARG A 143 7.77 19.72 4.81
N ARG A 144 8.44 20.03 3.70
CA ARG A 144 8.69 21.40 3.26
C ARG A 144 7.37 22.15 3.00
N GLN A 145 6.41 21.51 2.33
CA GLN A 145 5.09 22.11 2.10
C GLN A 145 4.41 22.46 3.43
N GLN A 146 4.38 21.52 4.37
CA GLN A 146 3.81 21.75 5.70
C GLN A 146 4.48 22.90 6.43
N GLU A 147 5.80 23.06 6.33
CA GLU A 147 6.52 24.17 6.92
C GLU A 147 6.16 25.51 6.26
N LEU A 148 6.11 25.56 4.93
CA LEU A 148 5.71 26.75 4.18
C LEU A 148 4.27 27.17 4.51
N GLU A 149 3.35 26.23 4.64
CA GLU A 149 1.96 26.49 5.06
C GLU A 149 1.90 27.07 6.47
N LYS A 150 2.67 26.52 7.41
CA LYS A 150 2.77 27.07 8.78
C LYS A 150 3.33 28.48 8.80
N MET A 151 4.38 28.73 8.02
CA MET A 151 4.99 30.07 7.91
C MET A 151 4.00 31.07 7.30
N TYR A 152 3.30 30.69 6.24
CA TYR A 152 2.29 31.52 5.60
C TYR A 152 1.11 31.82 6.53
N ALA A 153 0.64 30.80 7.26
CA ALA A 153 -0.44 30.97 8.24
C ALA A 153 -0.04 31.90 9.39
N ALA A 154 1.23 31.89 9.81
CA ALA A 154 1.74 32.75 10.86
C ALA A 154 1.90 34.20 10.39
N ASN A 155 2.42 34.44 9.18
CA ASN A 155 2.58 35.76 8.60
C ASN A 155 2.60 35.73 7.06
N PRO A 156 1.49 36.05 6.39
CA PRO A 156 1.42 36.02 4.92
C PRO A 156 2.10 37.20 4.22
N ARG A 157 2.58 38.22 4.97
CA ARG A 157 3.16 39.41 4.36
C ARG A 157 4.49 39.09 3.66
N GLY A 158 4.59 39.43 2.37
CA GLY A 158 5.78 39.21 1.56
C GLY A 158 5.97 37.76 1.10
N MET A 159 5.03 36.84 1.37
CA MET A 159 5.07 35.46 0.91
C MET A 159 4.00 35.20 -0.15
N LYS A 160 4.40 34.52 -1.23
CA LYS A 160 3.42 33.94 -2.16
C LYS A 160 2.68 32.82 -1.42
N ARG A 161 1.36 32.71 -1.61
CA ARG A 161 0.57 31.59 -1.07
C ARG A 161 1.16 30.28 -1.58
N PRO A 162 1.46 29.31 -0.69
CA PRO A 162 1.90 27.98 -1.11
C PRO A 162 0.90 27.34 -2.07
N GLU A 163 1.41 26.70 -3.09
CA GLU A 163 0.58 25.91 -4.02
C GLU A 163 0.20 24.61 -3.33
N SER A 164 -1.08 24.21 -3.43
CA SER A 164 -1.55 22.94 -2.90
C SER A 164 -1.25 21.82 -3.90
N ASP A 165 -0.61 20.76 -3.44
CA ASP A 165 -0.40 19.53 -4.19
C ASP A 165 -1.11 18.39 -3.46
N LYS A 166 -2.10 17.78 -4.09
CA LYS A 166 -2.93 16.73 -3.48
C LYS A 166 -2.12 15.54 -2.97
N SER A 167 -1.05 15.18 -3.68
CA SER A 167 -0.18 14.09 -3.30
C SER A 167 0.61 14.41 -2.03
N LEU A 168 1.11 15.63 -1.91
CA LEU A 168 1.82 16.09 -0.71
C LEU A 168 0.86 16.29 0.46
N ASP A 169 -0.32 16.86 0.21
CA ASP A 169 -1.37 17.06 1.21
C ASP A 169 -1.80 15.72 1.85
N ALA A 170 -1.88 14.65 1.06
CA ALA A 170 -2.19 13.30 1.55
C ALA A 170 -1.11 12.72 2.48
N LEU A 171 0.15 13.17 2.36
CA LEU A 171 1.26 12.72 3.20
C LEU A 171 1.36 13.51 4.53
N ILE A 172 0.79 14.71 4.62
CA ILE A 172 0.86 15.53 5.85
C ILE A 172 0.25 14.80 7.07
N PRO A 173 -0.92 14.16 7.00
CA PRO A 173 -1.46 13.37 8.11
C PRO A 173 -0.58 12.18 8.50
N VAL A 174 0.13 11.60 7.54
CA VAL A 174 1.07 10.50 7.75
C VAL A 174 2.31 10.98 8.52
N LEU A 175 2.92 12.09 8.10
CA LEU A 175 4.05 12.73 8.80
C LEU A 175 3.68 13.18 10.22
N ASN A 176 2.43 13.55 10.45
CA ASN A 176 1.90 13.92 11.75
C ASN A 176 1.44 12.70 12.60
N ARG A 177 1.73 11.47 12.16
CA ARG A 177 1.35 10.20 12.82
C ARG A 177 -0.17 10.00 13.02
N LYS A 178 -1.01 10.76 12.34
CA LYS A 178 -2.47 10.60 12.39
C LYS A 178 -2.95 9.39 11.59
N ILE A 179 -2.26 9.07 10.49
CA ILE A 179 -2.50 7.93 9.63
C ILE A 179 -1.27 7.04 9.67
N ALA A 180 -1.47 5.73 9.83
CA ALA A 180 -0.38 4.76 9.80
C ALA A 180 0.07 4.49 8.36
N VAL A 181 1.34 4.07 8.19
CA VAL A 181 1.87 3.59 6.92
C VAL A 181 2.08 2.08 7.00
N VAL A 182 1.50 1.36 6.06
CA VAL A 182 1.70 -0.08 5.91
C VAL A 182 2.71 -0.33 4.81
N PHE A 183 3.88 -0.86 5.16
CA PHE A 183 4.91 -1.25 4.21
C PHE A 183 4.78 -2.73 3.88
N THR A 184 4.60 -3.06 2.61
CA THR A 184 4.65 -4.45 2.15
C THR A 184 6.10 -4.88 2.05
N ALA A 185 6.56 -5.70 3.02
CA ALA A 185 7.94 -6.14 3.11
C ALA A 185 8.02 -7.59 3.63
N ASN A 186 8.50 -8.50 2.79
CA ASN A 186 8.64 -9.92 3.11
C ASN A 186 10.09 -10.29 3.44
N ARG A 187 11.03 -9.75 2.69
CA ARG A 187 12.45 -10.07 2.81
C ARG A 187 13.14 -9.20 3.86
N ALA A 188 14.18 -9.73 4.48
CA ALA A 188 15.00 -9.05 5.47
C ALA A 188 15.42 -7.63 5.05
N ASN A 189 15.94 -7.49 3.83
CA ASN A 189 16.39 -6.20 3.30
C ASN A 189 15.27 -5.17 3.17
N ASP A 190 14.07 -5.61 2.80
CA ASP A 190 12.92 -4.70 2.63
C ASP A 190 12.36 -4.29 4.00
N ILE A 191 12.36 -5.21 4.96
CA ILE A 191 11.98 -4.92 6.36
C ILE A 191 12.94 -3.89 6.97
N VAL A 192 14.26 -4.07 6.81
CA VAL A 192 15.26 -3.10 7.29
C VAL A 192 15.02 -1.73 6.69
N ARG A 193 14.83 -1.65 5.37
CA ARG A 193 14.58 -0.39 4.66
C ARG A 193 13.29 0.30 5.10
N ALA A 194 12.22 -0.48 5.33
CA ALA A 194 10.96 0.04 5.86
C ALA A 194 11.14 0.63 7.26
N LEU A 195 11.88 -0.07 8.14
CA LEU A 195 12.18 0.37 9.49
C LEU A 195 13.09 1.61 9.50
N ASP A 196 14.06 1.70 8.58
CA ASP A 196 14.93 2.88 8.43
C ASP A 196 14.11 4.09 8.00
N LEU A 197 13.24 3.93 6.99
CA LEU A 197 12.38 5.01 6.51
C LEU A 197 11.39 5.45 7.59
N ALA A 198 10.79 4.50 8.31
CA ALA A 198 9.88 4.79 9.41
C ALA A 198 10.57 5.59 10.52
N LYS A 199 11.81 5.24 10.87
CA LYS A 199 12.60 5.96 11.87
C LYS A 199 13.02 7.34 11.38
N GLU A 200 13.49 7.46 10.12
CA GLU A 200 13.96 8.71 9.51
C GLU A 200 12.87 9.79 9.52
N TYR A 201 11.62 9.39 9.23
CA TYR A 201 10.48 10.30 9.14
C TYR A 201 9.54 10.25 10.34
N ASN A 202 9.88 9.47 11.38
CA ASN A 202 9.04 9.28 12.57
C ASN A 202 7.61 8.81 12.23
N LEU A 203 7.48 7.86 11.32
CA LEU A 203 6.18 7.36 10.88
C LEU A 203 5.59 6.35 11.87
N LYS A 204 4.26 6.28 11.91
CA LYS A 204 3.56 5.16 12.55
C LYS A 204 3.51 4.01 11.55
N ALA A 205 4.52 3.13 11.61
CA ALA A 205 4.69 2.07 10.62
C ALA A 205 4.03 0.75 11.03
N ILE A 206 3.60 0.00 10.03
CA ILE A 206 3.14 -1.38 10.14
C ILE A 206 3.83 -2.14 9.00
N ILE A 207 4.35 -3.34 9.26
CA ILE A 207 4.89 -4.23 8.22
C ILE A 207 3.78 -5.19 7.80
N SER A 208 3.57 -5.34 6.51
CA SER A 208 2.68 -6.35 5.94
C SER A 208 3.50 -7.42 5.20
N GLY A 209 3.13 -8.67 5.41
CA GLY A 209 3.83 -9.84 4.89
C GLY A 209 4.80 -10.43 5.91
N GLY A 210 5.93 -9.80 6.16
CA GLY A 210 6.83 -10.06 7.27
C GLY A 210 7.39 -11.49 7.36
N GLN A 211 7.62 -12.19 6.23
CA GLN A 211 8.09 -13.58 6.24
C GLN A 211 9.43 -13.79 6.96
N GLU A 212 10.30 -12.78 6.94
CA GLU A 212 11.59 -12.78 7.62
C GLU A 212 11.64 -11.79 8.81
N ALA A 213 10.47 -11.45 9.38
CA ALA A 213 10.38 -10.48 10.48
C ALA A 213 10.98 -11.00 11.80
N ASP A 214 11.04 -12.33 11.95
CA ASP A 214 11.68 -13.01 13.07
C ASP A 214 13.13 -12.54 13.33
N LYS A 215 13.87 -12.20 12.28
CA LYS A 215 15.24 -11.72 12.33
C LYS A 215 15.38 -10.32 12.95
N PHE A 216 14.27 -9.57 13.09
CA PHE A 216 14.26 -8.16 13.49
C PHE A 216 13.33 -7.84 14.66
N ILE A 217 12.98 -8.85 15.48
CA ILE A 217 12.01 -8.72 16.59
C ILE A 217 12.40 -7.59 17.55
N ASP A 218 13.66 -7.50 17.94
CA ASP A 218 14.12 -6.46 18.87
C ASP A 218 13.98 -5.07 18.29
N ARG A 219 14.25 -4.93 17.00
CA ARG A 219 14.11 -3.66 16.29
C ARG A 219 12.67 -3.25 16.07
N LEU A 220 11.80 -4.21 15.75
CA LEU A 220 10.36 -4.02 15.63
C LEU A 220 9.75 -3.57 16.94
N LYS A 221 10.11 -4.23 18.05
CA LYS A 221 9.70 -3.84 19.40
C LYS A 221 10.21 -2.45 19.80
N ALA A 222 11.49 -2.16 19.54
CA ALA A 222 12.09 -0.87 19.89
C ALA A 222 11.47 0.31 19.13
N GLN A 223 10.90 0.09 17.95
CA GLN A 223 10.25 1.10 17.12
C GLN A 223 8.72 1.06 17.20
N ASP A 224 8.15 0.19 18.02
CA ASP A 224 6.68 -0.02 18.17
C ASP A 224 6.00 -0.28 16.81
N VAL A 225 6.58 -1.19 16.01
CA VAL A 225 6.10 -1.54 14.68
C VAL A 225 5.35 -2.85 14.74
N ALA A 226 4.06 -2.82 14.42
CA ALA A 226 3.23 -4.00 14.31
C ALA A 226 3.50 -4.75 12.99
N VAL A 227 3.27 -6.07 13.00
CA VAL A 227 3.44 -6.93 11.82
C VAL A 227 2.12 -7.63 11.50
N LEU A 228 1.65 -7.50 10.28
CA LEU A 228 0.54 -8.26 9.70
C LEU A 228 1.15 -9.43 8.91
N LEU A 229 1.15 -10.59 9.52
CA LEU A 229 1.73 -11.79 8.88
C LEU A 229 0.83 -12.31 7.76
N SER A 230 1.46 -12.65 6.64
CA SER A 230 0.79 -13.40 5.58
C SER A 230 0.87 -14.89 5.90
N LEU A 231 -0.30 -15.51 6.10
CA LEU A 231 -0.43 -16.94 6.39
C LEU A 231 -0.44 -17.79 5.11
N ASN A 232 0.26 -17.38 4.08
CA ASN A 232 0.44 -18.21 2.88
C ASN A 232 1.32 -19.40 3.20
N PHE A 233 0.68 -20.49 3.61
CA PHE A 233 1.39 -21.76 3.76
C PHE A 233 1.84 -22.24 2.38
N PRO A 234 3.11 -22.65 2.22
CA PRO A 234 3.59 -23.22 0.97
C PRO A 234 2.72 -24.46 0.64
N LYS A 235 2.12 -24.48 -0.53
CA LYS A 235 1.47 -25.68 -1.02
C LYS A 235 2.58 -26.72 -1.22
N ARG A 236 2.43 -27.88 -0.57
CA ARG A 236 3.31 -29.00 -0.81
C ARG A 236 3.18 -29.41 -2.28
N THR A 237 4.07 -28.92 -3.11
CA THR A 237 4.30 -29.47 -4.44
C THR A 237 4.86 -30.87 -4.21
N ALA A 238 4.34 -31.89 -4.93
CA ALA A 238 4.88 -33.23 -4.86
C ALA A 238 6.40 -33.14 -5.01
N ALA A 239 7.10 -33.37 -3.91
CA ALA A 239 8.50 -33.00 -3.80
C ALA A 239 9.34 -33.78 -4.81
N ALA A 240 10.14 -33.06 -5.56
CA ALA A 240 11.13 -33.66 -6.45
C ALA A 240 12.26 -34.35 -5.65
N SER A 241 12.45 -33.96 -4.37
CA SER A 241 13.39 -34.62 -3.44
C SER A 241 13.06 -34.32 -1.98
N PRO A 242 13.45 -35.19 -1.02
CA PRO A 242 13.28 -34.93 0.42
C PRO A 242 14.03 -33.69 0.93
N GLU A 243 15.07 -33.25 0.25
CA GLU A 243 15.86 -32.08 0.61
C GLU A 243 15.15 -30.77 0.25
N ALA A 244 14.30 -30.77 -0.78
CA ALA A 244 13.47 -29.62 -1.13
C ALA A 244 12.44 -29.29 -0.03
N ASP A 245 11.92 -30.30 0.69
CA ASP A 245 11.00 -30.11 1.81
C ASP A 245 11.65 -29.37 3.00
N LEU A 246 12.99 -29.40 3.13
CA LEU A 246 13.72 -28.73 4.20
C LEU A 246 14.01 -27.25 3.88
N LEU A 247 14.05 -26.91 2.58
CA LEU A 247 14.31 -25.56 2.12
C LEU A 247 13.05 -24.69 2.09
N ASP A 248 11.87 -25.30 1.96
CA ASP A 248 10.56 -24.65 1.96
C ASP A 248 9.92 -24.61 3.36
N SER A 249 10.74 -24.57 4.41
CA SER A 249 10.26 -24.43 5.77
C SER A 249 9.36 -23.19 5.89
N PRO A 250 8.14 -23.32 6.42
CA PRO A 250 7.29 -22.16 6.70
C PRO A 250 8.06 -21.21 7.58
N SER A 251 7.91 -19.92 7.32
CA SER A 251 8.61 -18.88 8.07
C SER A 251 8.55 -19.18 9.58
N ALA A 252 9.70 -19.15 10.24
CA ALA A 252 9.87 -19.49 11.67
C ALA A 252 9.07 -18.58 12.64
N VAL A 253 8.17 -17.76 12.12
CA VAL A 253 7.34 -16.79 12.85
C VAL A 253 6.07 -17.41 13.41
N VAL A 254 5.83 -18.69 13.20
CA VAL A 254 4.61 -19.40 13.68
C VAL A 254 4.85 -20.12 15.01
N VAL A 255 5.65 -19.58 15.90
CA VAL A 255 5.76 -20.11 17.29
C VAL A 255 5.54 -18.97 18.28
#